data_4a82bb46896add69b9c3818bb4646e40
#
_entry.id   4a82bb46896add69b9c3818bb4646e40
#
_cell.length_a   1.000
_cell.length_b   1.000
_cell.length_c   1.000
_cell.angle_alpha   90.00
_cell.angle_beta   90.00
_cell.angle_gamma   90.00
#
_symmetry.space_group_name_H-M   'P 1'
#
loop_
_entity.id
_entity.type
_entity.pdbx_description
1 polymer ?
#
loop_
_entity_poly.entity_id
_entity_poly.type
_entity_poly.pdbx_seq_one_letter_code
_entity_poly.pdbx_strand_id
1 'polypeptide(L)'
;SLKYGENNTLSVRVDHSEKSRWYTGSGIYRHAWLQVTDPIHVKMWGTYVTTPQVSTSSATISCVTTVANVSTSAGKIEVEQQLVDAHGNSLKINGKRYAVRTDVVIPENGTKDIEQSFSISNPQLWSLENPHLYHLEIVLKQRGKVIDRYTTRFGVRTIHFDKDKGFFLNGKNIKMKGMCLHQDAGCLGVAVPDRSYERRLTILKEFGVNAIRCSHNPPSPEFLDYCDSIGFLVIDEAFDKWKSGYYEQFL
;
A
#
# COMPACT_ATOMS: atom_id res chain seq x y z
N SER A 1 -19.55 -21.20 -2.44
CA SER A 1 -18.40 -22.12 -2.43
C SER A 1 -17.92 -22.34 -3.85
N LEU A 2 -16.59 -22.34 -4.05
CA LEU A 2 -15.98 -22.65 -5.35
C LEU A 2 -16.12 -24.15 -5.64
N LYS A 3 -16.41 -24.48 -6.92
CA LYS A 3 -16.38 -25.83 -7.43
C LYS A 3 -15.03 -26.06 -8.11
N TYR A 4 -14.22 -26.96 -7.58
CA TYR A 4 -12.91 -27.27 -8.14
C TYR A 4 -13.05 -28.15 -9.39
N GLY A 5 -12.30 -27.80 -10.46
CA GLY A 5 -12.35 -28.51 -11.74
C GLY A 5 -13.56 -28.23 -12.61
N GLU A 6 -14.41 -27.27 -12.23
CA GLU A 6 -15.59 -26.86 -12.96
C GLU A 6 -15.59 -25.35 -13.23
N ASN A 7 -16.47 -24.91 -14.13
CA ASN A 7 -16.71 -23.48 -14.34
C ASN A 7 -17.43 -22.87 -13.13
N ASN A 8 -16.92 -21.75 -12.65
CA ASN A 8 -17.54 -20.95 -11.58
C ASN A 8 -18.01 -19.63 -12.18
N THR A 9 -19.23 -19.22 -11.82
CA THR A 9 -19.79 -17.94 -12.24
C THR A 9 -19.77 -16.98 -11.06
N LEU A 10 -19.11 -15.83 -11.24
CA LEU A 10 -19.18 -14.69 -10.33
C LEU A 10 -20.13 -13.64 -10.93
N SER A 11 -21.16 -13.28 -10.20
CA SER A 11 -22.08 -12.21 -10.58
C SER A 11 -21.92 -11.03 -9.63
N VAL A 12 -21.76 -9.83 -10.18
CA VAL A 12 -21.67 -8.59 -9.41
C VAL A 12 -22.86 -7.72 -9.76
N ARG A 13 -23.67 -7.37 -8.76
CA ARG A 13 -24.75 -6.40 -8.90
C ARG A 13 -24.25 -5.04 -8.43
N VAL A 14 -24.34 -4.04 -9.31
CA VAL A 14 -24.05 -2.64 -8.99
C VAL A 14 -25.37 -1.88 -9.00
N ASP A 15 -25.71 -1.24 -7.89
CA ASP A 15 -26.86 -0.35 -7.77
C ASP A 15 -26.35 1.10 -7.72
N HIS A 16 -26.82 1.93 -8.66
CA HIS A 16 -26.51 3.36 -8.75
C HIS A 16 -27.77 4.20 -8.85
N SER A 17 -28.86 3.71 -8.26
CA SER A 17 -30.17 4.38 -8.24
C SER A 17 -30.14 5.74 -7.53
N GLU A 18 -29.22 5.91 -6.58
CA GLU A 18 -29.01 7.18 -5.91
C GLU A 18 -28.04 8.08 -6.69
N LYS A 19 -28.49 9.32 -6.93
CA LYS A 19 -27.71 10.30 -7.68
C LYS A 19 -26.55 10.85 -6.83
N SER A 20 -25.33 10.63 -7.30
CA SER A 20 -24.16 11.37 -6.83
C SER A 20 -23.99 12.67 -7.62
N ARG A 21 -23.40 13.68 -7.02
CA ARG A 21 -23.03 14.91 -7.75
C ARG A 21 -21.82 14.69 -8.68
N TRP A 22 -21.08 13.60 -8.48
CA TRP A 22 -19.96 13.18 -9.31
C TRP A 22 -20.39 11.98 -10.13
N TYR A 23 -19.75 11.74 -11.23
CA TYR A 23 -19.89 10.63 -12.16
C TYR A 23 -20.84 9.50 -11.70
N THR A 24 -22.07 9.55 -12.14
CA THR A 24 -23.02 8.45 -11.94
C THR A 24 -22.86 7.45 -13.07
N GLY A 25 -22.64 6.20 -12.72
CA GLY A 25 -22.54 5.10 -13.65
C GLY A 25 -22.47 3.78 -12.90
N SER A 26 -22.65 2.68 -13.60
CA SER A 26 -22.53 1.35 -13.04
C SER A 26 -21.49 0.54 -13.77
N GLY A 27 -20.86 -0.37 -13.07
CA GLY A 27 -19.86 -1.26 -13.61
C GLY A 27 -18.62 -1.39 -12.72
N ILE A 28 -17.73 -2.29 -13.14
CA ILE A 28 -16.42 -2.48 -12.54
C ILE A 28 -15.43 -1.77 -13.44
N TYR A 29 -14.67 -0.81 -12.91
CA TYR A 29 -13.76 0.04 -13.69
C TYR A 29 -12.29 -0.05 -13.26
N ARG A 30 -12.00 -0.72 -12.15
CA ARG A 30 -10.64 -1.01 -11.68
C ARG A 30 -10.33 -2.50 -11.80
N HIS A 31 -9.07 -2.88 -11.61
CA HIS A 31 -8.66 -4.26 -11.66
C HIS A 31 -9.44 -5.15 -10.68
N ALA A 32 -9.71 -6.37 -11.09
CA ALA A 32 -10.29 -7.41 -10.26
C ALA A 32 -9.31 -8.57 -10.14
N TRP A 33 -9.01 -8.99 -8.92
CA TRP A 33 -8.02 -10.00 -8.61
C TRP A 33 -8.66 -11.20 -7.93
N LEU A 34 -8.21 -12.40 -8.28
CA LEU A 34 -8.50 -13.61 -7.54
C LEU A 34 -7.26 -13.98 -6.72
N GLN A 35 -7.37 -13.88 -5.40
CA GLN A 35 -6.31 -14.31 -4.48
C GLN A 35 -6.54 -15.76 -4.05
N VAL A 36 -5.53 -16.62 -4.26
CA VAL A 36 -5.53 -18.01 -3.81
C VAL A 36 -4.41 -18.18 -2.79
N THR A 37 -4.76 -18.64 -1.59
CA THR A 37 -3.85 -18.74 -0.45
C THR A 37 -4.01 -20.07 0.28
N ASP A 38 -3.02 -20.42 1.10
CA ASP A 38 -3.20 -21.41 2.15
C ASP A 38 -4.22 -20.91 3.21
N PRO A 39 -4.82 -21.77 4.02
CA PRO A 39 -5.74 -21.38 5.08
C PRO A 39 -5.13 -20.35 6.07
N ILE A 40 -3.82 -20.45 6.34
CA ILE A 40 -3.10 -19.42 7.11
C ILE A 40 -2.30 -18.59 6.13
N HIS A 41 -2.61 -17.29 6.04
CA HIS A 41 -2.03 -16.37 5.08
C HIS A 41 -1.99 -14.93 5.61
N VAL A 42 -1.18 -14.08 5.00
CA VAL A 42 -1.23 -12.64 5.24
C VAL A 42 -2.54 -12.10 4.68
N LYS A 43 -3.30 -11.39 5.50
CA LYS A 43 -4.57 -10.77 5.07
C LYS A 43 -4.30 -9.80 3.90
N MET A 44 -5.23 -9.69 2.97
CA MET A 44 -5.15 -8.66 1.92
C MET A 44 -4.96 -7.28 2.56
N TRP A 45 -3.95 -6.52 2.10
CA TRP A 45 -3.50 -5.26 2.70
C TRP A 45 -3.18 -5.36 4.21
N GLY A 46 -2.83 -6.56 4.66
CA GLY A 46 -2.55 -6.86 6.06
C GLY A 46 -1.14 -6.47 6.53
N THR A 47 -0.47 -5.55 5.87
CA THR A 47 0.84 -5.04 6.28
C THR A 47 0.80 -3.52 6.47
N TYR A 48 1.28 -3.05 7.60
CA TYR A 48 1.44 -1.63 7.88
C TYR A 48 2.90 -1.34 8.23
N VAL A 49 3.63 -0.78 7.26
CA VAL A 49 5.07 -0.48 7.39
C VAL A 49 5.26 0.97 7.77
N THR A 50 6.06 1.21 8.81
CA THR A 50 6.44 2.54 9.29
C THR A 50 7.95 2.66 9.47
N THR A 51 8.45 3.90 9.46
CA THR A 51 9.83 4.23 9.76
C THR A 51 9.89 5.22 10.93
N PRO A 52 9.67 4.73 12.19
CA PRO A 52 9.47 5.62 13.34
C PRO A 52 10.71 6.43 13.72
N GLN A 53 11.89 5.95 13.38
CA GLN A 53 13.15 6.64 13.62
C GLN A 53 13.99 6.61 12.35
N VAL A 54 14.35 7.78 11.85
CA VAL A 54 15.14 7.93 10.62
C VAL A 54 16.20 9.00 10.80
N SER A 55 17.43 8.65 10.42
CA SER A 55 18.54 9.55 10.25
C SER A 55 19.32 9.21 8.98
N THR A 56 20.33 9.96 8.64
CA THR A 56 21.23 9.64 7.52
C THR A 56 22.04 8.36 7.75
N SER A 57 22.32 8.02 9.03
CA SER A 57 23.14 6.86 9.40
C SER A 57 22.33 5.61 9.76
N SER A 58 21.04 5.75 10.10
CA SER A 58 20.20 4.62 10.53
C SER A 58 18.72 4.91 10.33
N ALA A 59 17.95 3.86 10.05
CA ALA A 59 16.49 3.90 10.12
C ALA A 59 15.95 2.64 10.77
N THR A 60 14.92 2.79 11.60
CA THR A 60 14.13 1.67 12.14
C THR A 60 12.94 1.42 11.22
N ILE A 61 12.84 0.18 10.74
CA ILE A 61 11.70 -0.32 9.98
C ILE A 61 10.82 -1.08 10.95
N SER A 62 9.57 -0.71 11.08
CA SER A 62 8.56 -1.43 11.88
C SER A 62 7.40 -1.83 10.98
N CYS A 63 6.94 -3.06 11.13
CA CYS A 63 5.80 -3.56 10.37
C CYS A 63 4.84 -4.32 11.29
N VAL A 64 3.58 -3.96 11.22
CA VAL A 64 2.48 -4.78 11.74
C VAL A 64 1.97 -5.64 10.60
N THR A 65 2.01 -6.96 10.77
CA THR A 65 1.50 -7.94 9.82
C THR A 65 0.25 -8.62 10.39
N THR A 66 -0.89 -8.44 9.75
CA THR A 66 -2.13 -9.15 10.07
C THR A 66 -2.16 -10.49 9.35
N VAL A 67 -2.11 -11.58 10.10
CA VAL A 67 -2.23 -12.95 9.58
C VAL A 67 -3.60 -13.48 9.89
N ALA A 68 -4.28 -14.04 8.88
CA ALA A 68 -5.56 -14.71 9.01
C ALA A 68 -5.39 -16.22 9.01
N ASN A 69 -6.27 -16.91 9.74
CA ASN A 69 -6.43 -18.36 9.72
C ASN A 69 -7.90 -18.68 9.51
N VAL A 70 -8.25 -19.22 8.36
CA VAL A 70 -9.63 -19.64 8.02
C VAL A 70 -9.89 -21.12 8.27
N SER A 71 -8.93 -21.82 8.89
CA SER A 71 -9.13 -23.24 9.29
C SER A 71 -9.81 -23.35 10.64
N THR A 72 -10.35 -24.54 10.91
CA THR A 72 -11.04 -24.89 12.18
C THR A 72 -10.11 -25.29 13.31
N SER A 73 -8.81 -25.08 13.17
CA SER A 73 -7.81 -25.36 14.20
C SER A 73 -6.77 -24.26 14.27
N ALA A 74 -6.29 -23.96 15.47
CA ALA A 74 -5.19 -23.03 15.67
C ALA A 74 -3.90 -23.54 14.99
N GLY A 75 -3.14 -22.63 14.37
CA GLY A 75 -1.92 -22.99 13.65
C GLY A 75 -0.69 -22.28 14.21
N LYS A 76 0.35 -23.08 14.56
CA LYS A 76 1.67 -22.51 14.85
C LYS A 76 2.44 -22.28 13.57
N ILE A 77 2.98 -21.05 13.40
CA ILE A 77 3.77 -20.64 12.25
C ILE A 77 5.01 -19.84 12.69
N GLU A 78 6.02 -19.81 11.82
CA GLU A 78 7.09 -18.83 11.85
C GLU A 78 6.74 -17.68 10.89
N VAL A 79 6.84 -16.45 11.34
CA VAL A 79 6.73 -15.24 10.52
C VAL A 79 8.12 -14.65 10.37
N GLU A 80 8.64 -14.61 9.15
CA GLU A 80 9.90 -13.95 8.82
C GLU A 80 9.62 -12.68 8.03
N GLN A 81 10.13 -11.54 8.49
CA GLN A 81 10.20 -10.30 7.71
C GLN A 81 11.63 -10.08 7.24
N GLN A 82 11.81 -9.76 5.98
CA GLN A 82 13.12 -9.49 5.40
C GLN A 82 13.08 -8.40 4.34
N LEU A 83 14.19 -7.68 4.19
CA LEU A 83 14.37 -6.80 3.04
C LEU A 83 14.79 -7.62 1.82
N VAL A 84 14.12 -7.34 0.70
CA VAL A 84 14.42 -7.94 -0.61
C VAL A 84 14.62 -6.86 -1.66
N ASP A 85 15.29 -7.19 -2.76
CA ASP A 85 15.34 -6.35 -3.96
C ASP A 85 14.04 -6.47 -4.78
N ALA A 86 13.96 -5.76 -5.90
CA ALA A 86 12.79 -5.80 -6.78
C ALA A 86 12.54 -7.18 -7.41
N HIS A 87 13.51 -8.10 -7.35
CA HIS A 87 13.42 -9.47 -7.87
C HIS A 87 13.13 -10.50 -6.76
N GLY A 88 12.95 -10.06 -5.51
CA GLY A 88 12.71 -10.93 -4.36
C GLY A 88 13.96 -11.57 -3.77
N ASN A 89 15.16 -11.18 -4.19
CA ASN A 89 16.39 -11.67 -3.59
C ASN A 89 16.68 -10.93 -2.29
N SER A 90 17.25 -11.63 -1.32
CA SER A 90 17.62 -11.03 -0.03
C SER A 90 18.54 -9.83 -0.21
N LEU A 91 18.07 -8.64 0.15
CA LEU A 91 18.84 -7.41 0.05
C LEU A 91 19.93 -7.38 1.15
N LYS A 92 21.16 -7.09 0.73
CA LYS A 92 22.28 -6.85 1.65
C LYS A 92 22.67 -5.39 1.59
N ILE A 93 22.63 -4.70 2.74
CA ILE A 93 23.14 -3.35 2.88
C ILE A 93 24.46 -3.45 3.65
N ASN A 94 25.56 -2.97 3.07
CA ASN A 94 26.91 -3.10 3.62
C ASN A 94 27.28 -4.56 3.97
N GLY A 95 26.87 -5.53 3.13
CA GLY A 95 27.12 -6.95 3.31
C GLY A 95 26.22 -7.66 4.34
N LYS A 96 25.40 -6.93 5.09
CA LYS A 96 24.49 -7.48 6.11
C LYS A 96 23.10 -7.71 5.56
N ARG A 97 22.56 -8.92 5.79
CA ARG A 97 21.13 -9.24 5.57
C ARG A 97 20.30 -8.70 6.72
N TYR A 98 19.13 -8.16 6.41
CA TYR A 98 18.16 -7.66 7.37
C TYR A 98 16.92 -8.54 7.36
N ALA A 99 16.76 -9.32 8.42
CA ALA A 99 15.61 -10.20 8.63
C ALA A 99 15.33 -10.35 10.12
N VAL A 100 14.07 -10.52 10.47
CA VAL A 100 13.60 -10.84 11.82
C VAL A 100 12.58 -11.96 11.75
N ARG A 101 12.55 -12.84 12.77
CA ARG A 101 11.66 -13.99 12.84
C ARG A 101 10.94 -14.02 14.16
N THR A 102 9.69 -14.48 14.13
CA THR A 102 8.85 -14.67 15.31
C THR A 102 7.99 -15.91 15.15
N ASP A 103 8.02 -16.79 16.13
CA ASP A 103 7.09 -17.91 16.24
C ASP A 103 5.78 -17.44 16.88
N VAL A 104 4.66 -17.80 16.28
CA VAL A 104 3.35 -17.35 16.72
C VAL A 104 2.28 -18.42 16.49
N VAL A 105 1.25 -18.40 17.32
CA VAL A 105 0.03 -19.20 17.12
C VAL A 105 -1.08 -18.28 16.62
N ILE A 106 -1.69 -18.63 15.49
CA ILE A 106 -2.85 -17.95 14.94
C ILE A 106 -4.10 -18.73 15.34
N PRO A 107 -5.09 -18.07 15.99
CA PRO A 107 -6.29 -18.75 16.43
C PRO A 107 -7.10 -19.31 15.26
N GLU A 108 -7.87 -20.34 15.49
CA GLU A 108 -8.84 -20.88 14.52
C GLU A 108 -9.86 -19.81 14.11
N ASN A 109 -10.25 -19.77 12.83
CA ASN A 109 -11.23 -18.83 12.29
C ASN A 109 -10.99 -17.37 12.75
N GLY A 110 -9.71 -16.99 12.89
CA GLY A 110 -9.34 -15.71 13.49
C GLY A 110 -8.19 -15.01 12.77
N THR A 111 -7.83 -13.86 13.32
CA THR A 111 -6.70 -13.05 12.87
C THR A 111 -5.78 -12.72 14.03
N LYS A 112 -4.52 -12.43 13.72
CA LYS A 112 -3.55 -11.93 14.70
C LYS A 112 -2.61 -10.93 14.07
N ASP A 113 -2.41 -9.82 14.77
CA ASP A 113 -1.41 -8.83 14.42
C ASP A 113 -0.06 -9.21 15.04
N ILE A 114 0.98 -9.12 14.24
CA ILE A 114 2.36 -9.46 14.59
C ILE A 114 3.22 -8.26 14.29
N GLU A 115 3.73 -7.63 15.33
CA GLU A 115 4.62 -6.51 15.21
C GLU A 115 6.08 -6.98 15.23
N GLN A 116 6.84 -6.58 14.23
CA GLN A 116 8.27 -6.85 14.12
C GLN A 116 9.00 -5.58 13.69
N SER A 117 10.23 -5.40 14.16
CA SER A 117 11.06 -4.27 13.77
C SER A 117 12.53 -4.64 13.71
N PHE A 118 13.27 -3.90 12.89
CA PHE A 118 14.73 -3.97 12.81
C PHE A 118 15.28 -2.64 12.29
N SER A 119 16.57 -2.39 12.53
CA SER A 119 17.23 -1.16 12.06
C SER A 119 18.19 -1.46 10.92
N ILE A 120 18.19 -0.58 9.93
CA ILE A 120 19.11 -0.60 8.80
C ILE A 120 20.14 0.54 8.93
N SER A 121 21.36 0.29 8.45
CA SER A 121 22.44 1.29 8.45
C SER A 121 22.49 2.03 7.11
N ASN A 122 22.75 3.35 7.16
CA ASN A 122 22.91 4.21 5.98
C ASN A 122 21.78 4.02 4.95
N PRO A 123 20.50 4.23 5.34
CA PRO A 123 19.36 4.07 4.44
C PRO A 123 19.41 5.10 3.30
N GLN A 124 18.98 4.67 2.11
CA GLN A 124 18.64 5.62 1.05
C GLN A 124 17.25 6.18 1.34
N LEU A 125 17.17 7.49 1.58
CA LEU A 125 15.90 8.13 1.89
C LEU A 125 15.07 8.35 0.62
N TRP A 126 13.77 8.11 0.73
CA TRP A 126 12.83 8.50 -0.31
C TRP A 126 12.66 10.02 -0.32
N SER A 127 12.84 10.63 -1.47
CA SER A 127 12.59 12.06 -1.69
C SER A 127 11.89 12.31 -3.03
N LEU A 128 11.51 13.55 -3.28
CA LEU A 128 10.88 13.95 -4.53
C LEU A 128 11.80 13.78 -5.74
N GLU A 129 13.10 13.96 -5.54
CA GLU A 129 14.14 13.87 -6.58
C GLU A 129 14.74 12.46 -6.69
N ASN A 130 14.77 11.74 -5.57
CA ASN A 130 15.27 10.36 -5.50
C ASN A 130 14.27 9.48 -4.73
N PRO A 131 13.23 9.00 -5.39
CA PRO A 131 12.16 8.22 -4.77
C PRO A 131 12.56 6.76 -4.55
N HIS A 132 13.59 6.54 -3.71
CA HIS A 132 14.11 5.20 -3.43
C HIS A 132 13.11 4.37 -2.64
N LEU A 133 12.77 3.18 -3.16
CA LEU A 133 11.83 2.25 -2.55
C LEU A 133 12.54 0.96 -2.12
N TYR A 134 12.20 0.52 -0.92
CA TYR A 134 12.55 -0.79 -0.39
C TYR A 134 11.38 -1.75 -0.53
N HIS A 135 11.67 -3.04 -0.52
CA HIS A 135 10.68 -4.11 -0.49
C HIS A 135 10.83 -4.90 0.81
N LEU A 136 9.76 -4.99 1.57
CA LEU A 136 9.65 -5.83 2.75
C LEU A 136 8.87 -7.07 2.38
N GLU A 137 9.53 -8.24 2.39
CA GLU A 137 8.88 -9.53 2.17
C GLU A 137 8.53 -10.16 3.53
N ILE A 138 7.28 -10.58 3.65
CA ILE A 138 6.77 -11.39 4.74
C ILE A 138 6.69 -12.84 4.25
N VAL A 139 7.33 -13.75 4.94
CA VAL A 139 7.31 -15.18 4.63
C VAL A 139 6.69 -15.91 5.83
N LEU A 140 5.57 -16.59 5.58
CA LEU A 140 4.94 -17.47 6.56
C LEU A 140 5.41 -18.89 6.33
N LYS A 141 5.85 -19.56 7.42
CA LYS A 141 6.27 -20.96 7.36
C LYS A 141 5.52 -21.77 8.40
N GLN A 142 5.05 -22.93 8.00
CA GLN A 142 4.47 -23.91 8.90
C GLN A 142 5.23 -25.24 8.78
N ARG A 143 5.73 -25.76 9.90
CA ARG A 143 6.56 -26.98 9.93
C ARG A 143 7.74 -26.93 8.96
N GLY A 144 8.39 -25.78 8.84
CA GLY A 144 9.53 -25.53 7.93
C GLY A 144 9.16 -25.32 6.45
N LYS A 145 7.89 -25.51 6.05
CA LYS A 145 7.41 -25.28 4.69
C LYS A 145 6.85 -23.85 4.57
N VAL A 146 7.21 -23.16 3.49
CA VAL A 146 6.60 -21.88 3.14
C VAL A 146 5.15 -22.10 2.72
N ILE A 147 4.24 -21.39 3.36
CA ILE A 147 2.80 -21.43 3.12
C ILE A 147 2.27 -20.11 2.52
N ASP A 148 2.99 -18.98 2.72
CA ASP A 148 2.61 -17.71 2.09
C ASP A 148 3.81 -16.78 1.95
N ARG A 149 3.74 -15.87 0.95
CA ARG A 149 4.66 -14.76 0.73
C ARG A 149 3.88 -13.50 0.39
N TYR A 150 4.20 -12.42 1.05
CA TYR A 150 3.57 -11.13 0.82
C TYR A 150 4.64 -10.04 0.80
N THR A 151 4.64 -9.20 -0.25
CA THR A 151 5.66 -8.14 -0.40
C THR A 151 5.00 -6.78 -0.37
N THR A 152 5.58 -5.87 0.42
CA THR A 152 5.14 -4.48 0.54
C THR A 152 6.27 -3.55 0.15
N ARG A 153 6.01 -2.61 -0.75
CA ARG A 153 6.95 -1.52 -1.06
C ARG A 153 6.80 -0.39 -0.04
N PHE A 154 7.90 0.24 0.30
CA PHE A 154 7.88 1.41 1.19
C PHE A 154 9.10 2.30 0.95
N GLY A 155 8.96 3.59 1.27
CA GLY A 155 10.06 4.56 1.29
C GLY A 155 10.48 4.88 2.71
N VAL A 156 11.78 5.02 2.96
CA VAL A 156 12.30 5.50 4.23
C VAL A 156 12.31 7.02 4.20
N ARG A 157 11.48 7.66 5.02
CA ARG A 157 11.37 9.13 5.06
C ARG A 157 10.88 9.62 6.41
N THR A 158 11.11 10.90 6.68
CA THR A 158 10.44 11.63 7.77
C THR A 158 9.56 12.72 7.20
N ILE A 159 8.40 12.95 7.82
CA ILE A 159 7.52 14.07 7.52
C ILE A 159 7.23 14.85 8.80
N HIS A 160 7.17 16.16 8.68
CA HIS A 160 6.82 17.04 9.78
C HIS A 160 6.04 18.25 9.26
N PHE A 161 5.01 18.65 9.99
CA PHE A 161 4.26 19.87 9.75
C PHE A 161 4.56 20.88 10.84
N ASP A 162 5.05 22.04 10.45
CA ASP A 162 5.26 23.17 11.33
C ASP A 162 4.19 24.24 11.04
N LYS A 163 3.56 24.78 12.09
CA LYS A 163 2.45 25.74 11.93
C LYS A 163 2.86 27.05 11.24
N ASP A 164 4.12 27.45 11.36
CA ASP A 164 4.61 28.71 10.81
C ASP A 164 5.44 28.51 9.52
N LYS A 165 6.09 27.35 9.38
CA LYS A 165 7.03 27.04 8.29
C LYS A 165 6.49 26.04 7.27
N GLY A 166 5.37 25.36 7.58
CA GLY A 166 4.70 24.44 6.67
C GLY A 166 5.27 23.02 6.70
N PHE A 167 5.41 22.40 5.55
CA PHE A 167 5.73 20.98 5.40
C PHE A 167 7.24 20.72 5.26
N PHE A 168 7.72 19.70 5.97
CA PHE A 168 9.11 19.24 5.90
C PHE A 168 9.17 17.76 5.50
N LEU A 169 10.02 17.45 4.54
CA LEU A 169 10.38 16.09 4.13
C LEU A 169 11.87 15.87 4.41
N ASN A 170 12.20 14.85 5.20
CA ASN A 170 13.58 14.54 5.61
C ASN A 170 14.32 15.77 6.20
N GLY A 171 13.61 16.54 7.03
CA GLY A 171 14.14 17.75 7.65
C GLY A 171 14.28 18.97 6.73
N LYS A 172 13.99 18.84 5.42
CA LYS A 172 14.03 19.95 4.46
C LYS A 172 12.63 20.53 4.26
N ASN A 173 12.49 21.85 4.36
CA ASN A 173 11.24 22.54 4.06
C ASN A 173 10.91 22.41 2.56
N ILE A 174 9.72 21.93 2.26
CA ILE A 174 9.25 21.68 0.88
C ILE A 174 7.98 22.47 0.63
N LYS A 175 7.99 23.27 -0.44
CA LYS A 175 6.79 23.88 -0.97
C LYS A 175 6.04 22.87 -1.83
N MET A 176 4.82 22.50 -1.41
CA MET A 176 3.95 21.64 -2.22
C MET A 176 3.41 22.44 -3.42
N LYS A 177 3.81 22.04 -4.63
CA LYS A 177 3.29 22.53 -5.90
C LYS A 177 2.33 21.47 -6.41
N GLY A 178 1.07 21.58 -5.99
CA GLY A 178 0.07 20.53 -6.16
C GLY A 178 -0.92 20.78 -7.27
N MET A 179 -1.45 19.67 -7.82
CA MET A 179 -2.59 19.65 -8.73
C MET A 179 -3.69 18.75 -8.18
N CYS A 180 -4.95 19.14 -8.41
CA CYS A 180 -6.09 18.27 -8.15
C CYS A 180 -6.29 17.36 -9.36
N LEU A 181 -6.43 16.05 -9.11
CA LEU A 181 -6.77 15.07 -10.14
C LEU A 181 -8.05 14.35 -9.74
N HIS A 182 -9.01 14.31 -10.67
CA HIS A 182 -10.15 13.42 -10.59
C HIS A 182 -9.78 12.02 -11.11
N GLN A 183 -10.61 11.04 -10.81
CA GLN A 183 -10.39 9.65 -11.19
C GLN A 183 -10.57 9.37 -12.69
N ASP A 184 -11.10 10.31 -13.46
CA ASP A 184 -11.38 10.17 -14.88
C ASP A 184 -10.23 10.62 -15.78
N ALA A 185 -10.33 10.29 -17.05
CA ALA A 185 -9.38 10.71 -18.09
C ALA A 185 -10.12 11.09 -19.38
N GLY A 186 -10.94 12.13 -19.30
CA GLY A 186 -11.64 12.70 -20.46
C GLY A 186 -12.52 11.66 -21.17
N CYS A 187 -12.24 11.40 -22.44
CA CYS A 187 -13.05 10.45 -23.24
C CYS A 187 -12.98 8.99 -22.79
N LEU A 188 -12.07 8.63 -21.90
CA LEU A 188 -11.98 7.28 -21.31
C LEU A 188 -12.92 7.10 -20.11
N GLY A 189 -13.56 8.19 -19.63
CA GLY A 189 -14.34 8.15 -18.41
C GLY A 189 -13.50 7.72 -17.22
N VAL A 190 -14.06 6.91 -16.32
CA VAL A 190 -13.38 6.44 -15.10
C VAL A 190 -12.60 5.13 -15.29
N ALA A 191 -12.79 4.44 -16.41
CA ALA A 191 -12.04 3.21 -16.74
C ALA A 191 -10.67 3.54 -17.33
N VAL A 192 -9.83 4.18 -16.52
CA VAL A 192 -8.52 4.70 -16.92
C VAL A 192 -7.48 3.59 -16.89
N PRO A 193 -6.82 3.27 -18.03
CA PRO A 193 -5.70 2.35 -18.04
C PRO A 193 -4.50 2.88 -17.26
N ASP A 194 -3.74 2.02 -16.60
CA ASP A 194 -2.57 2.37 -15.77
C ASP A 194 -1.56 3.23 -16.51
N ARG A 195 -1.31 2.94 -17.79
CA ARG A 195 -0.43 3.75 -18.65
C ARG A 195 -0.83 5.21 -18.74
N SER A 196 -2.13 5.53 -18.60
CA SER A 196 -2.60 6.90 -18.58
C SER A 196 -2.21 7.63 -17.29
N TYR A 197 -2.18 6.94 -16.18
CA TYR A 197 -1.67 7.49 -14.92
C TYR A 197 -0.18 7.81 -15.04
N GLU A 198 0.62 6.84 -15.49
CA GLU A 198 2.05 7.02 -15.70
C GLU A 198 2.34 8.23 -16.61
N ARG A 199 1.68 8.29 -17.78
CA ARG A 199 1.84 9.41 -18.72
C ARG A 199 1.48 10.75 -18.08
N ARG A 200 0.34 10.83 -17.39
CA ARG A 200 -0.15 12.08 -16.76
C ARG A 200 0.82 12.55 -15.68
N LEU A 201 1.24 11.66 -14.81
CA LEU A 201 2.14 11.97 -13.70
C LEU A 201 3.54 12.36 -14.22
N THR A 202 4.05 11.68 -15.25
CA THR A 202 5.33 12.05 -15.89
C THR A 202 5.29 13.48 -16.43
N ILE A 203 4.25 13.83 -17.18
CA ILE A 203 4.07 15.19 -17.71
C ILE A 203 3.99 16.21 -16.56
N LEU A 204 3.20 15.94 -15.51
CA LEU A 204 3.11 16.85 -14.37
C LEU A 204 4.46 17.03 -13.67
N LYS A 205 5.25 15.97 -13.56
CA LYS A 205 6.61 16.02 -13.00
C LYS A 205 7.52 16.93 -13.80
N GLU A 206 7.49 16.84 -15.13
CA GLU A 206 8.26 17.70 -16.04
C GLU A 206 7.87 19.18 -15.90
N PHE A 207 6.60 19.46 -15.59
CA PHE A 207 6.13 20.82 -15.27
C PHE A 207 6.46 21.29 -13.85
N GLY A 208 7.18 20.49 -13.06
CA GLY A 208 7.61 20.83 -11.71
C GLY A 208 6.53 20.65 -10.63
N VAL A 209 5.46 19.91 -10.92
CA VAL A 209 4.47 19.47 -9.93
C VAL A 209 5.09 18.40 -9.05
N ASN A 210 4.87 18.47 -7.74
CA ASN A 210 5.43 17.54 -6.78
C ASN A 210 4.39 16.97 -5.78
N ALA A 211 3.13 17.39 -5.91
CA ALA A 211 2.05 16.92 -5.05
C ALA A 211 0.75 16.76 -5.85
N ILE A 212 -0.04 15.75 -5.49
CA ILE A 212 -1.36 15.49 -6.07
C ILE A 212 -2.39 15.45 -4.95
N ARG A 213 -3.53 16.08 -5.17
CA ARG A 213 -4.74 15.89 -4.37
C ARG A 213 -5.73 15.03 -5.16
N CYS A 214 -6.11 13.89 -4.59
CA CYS A 214 -7.10 12.99 -5.19
C CYS A 214 -8.50 13.53 -4.92
N SER A 215 -9.08 14.23 -5.89
CA SER A 215 -10.37 14.91 -5.78
C SER A 215 -11.50 14.03 -6.35
N HIS A 216 -12.46 13.54 -5.60
CA HIS A 216 -12.66 13.57 -4.15
C HIS A 216 -13.00 12.15 -3.70
N ASN A 217 -12.11 11.22 -3.96
CA ASN A 217 -12.29 9.80 -3.75
C ASN A 217 -10.93 9.09 -3.66
N PRO A 218 -10.87 7.89 -3.06
CA PRO A 218 -9.65 7.11 -3.01
C PRO A 218 -9.12 6.79 -4.41
N PRO A 219 -7.84 7.01 -4.68
CA PRO A 219 -7.20 6.62 -5.94
C PRO A 219 -7.06 5.10 -6.04
N SER A 220 -6.70 4.60 -7.23
CA SER A 220 -6.33 3.19 -7.38
C SER A 220 -4.96 2.91 -6.75
N PRO A 221 -4.69 1.68 -6.30
CA PRO A 221 -3.37 1.28 -5.82
C PRO A 221 -2.26 1.56 -6.85
N GLU A 222 -2.52 1.28 -8.13
CA GLU A 222 -1.58 1.50 -9.22
C GLU A 222 -1.20 2.98 -9.38
N PHE A 223 -2.16 3.90 -9.18
CA PHE A 223 -1.87 5.32 -9.18
C PHE A 223 -0.92 5.72 -8.05
N LEU A 224 -1.16 5.20 -6.84
CA LEU A 224 -0.28 5.44 -5.68
C LEU A 224 1.11 4.83 -5.91
N ASP A 225 1.18 3.64 -6.51
CA ASP A 225 2.41 2.97 -6.88
C ASP A 225 3.27 3.82 -7.83
N TYR A 226 2.64 4.49 -8.81
CA TYR A 226 3.35 5.44 -9.68
C TYR A 226 3.80 6.68 -8.90
N CYS A 227 2.95 7.24 -8.04
CA CYS A 227 3.32 8.40 -7.21
C CYS A 227 4.54 8.08 -6.34
N ASP A 228 4.58 6.92 -5.71
CA ASP A 228 5.70 6.46 -4.89
C ASP A 228 6.99 6.34 -5.72
N SER A 229 6.90 5.76 -6.93
CA SER A 229 8.07 5.44 -7.75
C SER A 229 8.67 6.65 -8.48
N ILE A 230 7.89 7.69 -8.75
CA ILE A 230 8.37 8.90 -9.44
C ILE A 230 8.48 10.13 -8.52
N GLY A 231 8.16 9.98 -7.24
CA GLY A 231 8.37 11.01 -6.22
C GLY A 231 7.28 12.08 -6.20
N PHE A 232 6.03 11.69 -6.00
CA PHE A 232 4.93 12.60 -5.68
C PHE A 232 4.47 12.46 -4.24
N LEU A 233 4.14 13.59 -3.62
CA LEU A 233 3.33 13.62 -2.41
C LEU A 233 1.85 13.50 -2.80
N VAL A 234 1.07 12.79 -1.99
CA VAL A 234 -0.36 12.60 -2.27
C VAL A 234 -1.19 12.99 -1.06
N ILE A 235 -2.24 13.77 -1.30
CA ILE A 235 -3.35 13.96 -0.39
C ILE A 235 -4.45 13.03 -0.88
N ASP A 236 -4.62 11.92 -0.17
CA ASP A 236 -5.67 10.94 -0.42
C ASP A 236 -6.96 11.37 0.25
N GLU A 237 -8.06 11.36 -0.49
CA GLU A 237 -9.39 11.71 0.01
C GLU A 237 -10.29 10.47 0.02
N ALA A 238 -10.70 10.04 1.22
CA ALA A 238 -11.66 8.96 1.36
C ALA A 238 -13.08 9.39 0.93
N PHE A 239 -13.45 10.65 1.21
CA PHE A 239 -14.79 11.20 0.91
C PHE A 239 -14.68 12.67 0.52
N ASP A 240 -15.65 13.15 -0.27
CA ASP A 240 -15.76 14.57 -0.63
C ASP A 240 -16.43 15.44 0.45
N LYS A 241 -17.15 14.82 1.40
CA LYS A 241 -17.88 15.50 2.49
C LYS A 241 -17.84 14.68 3.78
N TRP A 242 -17.23 15.22 4.81
CA TRP A 242 -17.05 14.58 6.12
C TRP A 242 -18.29 14.59 7.03
N LYS A 243 -19.24 15.47 6.78
CA LYS A 243 -20.46 15.65 7.59
C LYS A 243 -21.70 15.71 6.72
N SER A 244 -22.06 14.63 6.07
CA SER A 244 -23.38 14.48 5.50
C SER A 244 -23.90 13.13 5.92
N GLY A 245 -25.18 13.00 6.30
CA GLY A 245 -25.81 11.75 6.67
C GLY A 245 -25.67 10.63 5.65
N TYR A 246 -25.13 10.97 4.48
CA TYR A 246 -24.81 10.05 3.39
C TYR A 246 -23.61 9.14 3.68
N TYR A 247 -22.68 9.58 4.53
CA TYR A 247 -21.45 8.84 4.83
C TYR A 247 -21.34 8.37 6.30
N GLU A 248 -22.35 8.67 7.12
CA GLU A 248 -22.37 8.26 8.54
C GLU A 248 -22.25 6.74 8.73
N GLN A 249 -22.67 5.96 7.74
CA GLN A 249 -22.55 4.50 7.75
C GLN A 249 -21.12 3.98 7.48
N PHE A 250 -20.18 4.86 7.09
CA PHE A 250 -18.81 4.50 6.77
C PHE A 250 -17.80 5.03 7.82
N LEU A 251 -18.28 5.79 8.78
CA LEU A 251 -17.51 6.32 9.91
C LEU A 251 -17.81 5.55 11.19
#